data_a9f99a28b4b0102a66266ebe10a2e45f
#
_entry.id   a9f99a28b4b0102a66266ebe10a2e45f
#
_cell.length_a   1.000
_cell.length_b   1.000
_cell.length_c   1.000
_cell.angle_alpha   90.00
_cell.angle_beta   90.00
_cell.angle_gamma   90.00
#
_symmetry.space_group_name_H-M   'P 1'
#
loop_
_entity.id
_entity.type
_entity.pdbx_description
1 polymer ?
#
loop_
_entity_poly.entity_id
_entity_poly.type
_entity_poly.pdbx_seq_one_letter_code
_entity_poly.pdbx_strand_id
1 'polypeptide(L)'
;MIKNKTGVWGELYAARYLRDRNYEILGSNYTCRFGEIDIIARKKGTVCFVEVKTRNEKTEIRPMEAVDINKTERIEMAAKNFVSFAKIKENLRFDVCEVYVDDSDKLKNINYIENAF
;
A
#
# COMPACT_ATOMS: atom_id res chain seq x y z
N MET A 1 -3.10 16.09 1.15
CA MET A 1 -4.44 15.49 1.00
C MET A 1 -4.89 14.91 2.33
N ILE A 2 -6.08 15.26 2.77
CA ILE A 2 -6.64 14.72 4.02
C ILE A 2 -7.35 13.42 3.66
N LYS A 3 -6.92 12.31 4.26
CA LYS A 3 -7.58 11.02 4.07
C LYS A 3 -8.84 10.96 4.92
N ASN A 4 -9.88 10.30 4.44
CA ASN A 4 -11.07 10.06 5.22
C ASN A 4 -10.78 9.04 6.35
N LYS A 5 -11.65 8.97 7.32
CA LYS A 5 -11.50 8.10 8.50
C LYS A 5 -11.31 6.62 8.12
N THR A 6 -12.09 6.15 7.17
CA THR A 6 -12.01 4.74 6.72
C THR A 6 -10.67 4.45 6.07
N GLY A 7 -10.13 5.38 5.28
CA GLY A 7 -8.81 5.24 4.67
C GLY A 7 -7.70 5.15 5.71
N VAL A 8 -7.79 5.93 6.78
CA VAL A 8 -6.83 5.88 7.89
C VAL A 8 -6.86 4.49 8.56
N TRP A 9 -8.06 3.95 8.83
CA TRP A 9 -8.19 2.62 9.40
C TRP A 9 -7.61 1.55 8.48
N GLY A 10 -7.85 1.65 7.17
CA GLY A 10 -7.31 0.71 6.19
C GLY A 10 -5.79 0.66 6.23
N GLU A 11 -5.13 1.81 6.29
CA GLU A 11 -3.67 1.88 6.36
C GLU A 11 -3.13 1.31 7.66
N LEU A 12 -3.81 1.55 8.80
CA LEU A 12 -3.42 0.98 10.08
C LEU A 12 -3.52 -0.55 10.05
N TYR A 13 -4.60 -1.11 9.50
CA TYR A 13 -4.75 -2.55 9.36
C TYR A 13 -3.70 -3.14 8.43
N ALA A 14 -3.42 -2.49 7.32
CA ALA A 14 -2.39 -2.94 6.38
C ALA A 14 -1.01 -2.95 7.02
N ALA A 15 -0.65 -1.90 7.75
CA ALA A 15 0.62 -1.83 8.46
C ALA A 15 0.75 -2.94 9.49
N ARG A 16 -0.32 -3.21 10.26
CA ARG A 16 -0.33 -4.31 11.23
C ARG A 16 -0.19 -5.66 10.55
N TYR A 17 -0.91 -5.86 9.44
CA TYR A 17 -0.79 -7.09 8.65
C TYR A 17 0.66 -7.36 8.25
N LEU A 18 1.36 -6.33 7.77
CA LEU A 18 2.75 -6.44 7.33
C LEU A 18 3.68 -6.72 8.52
N ARG A 19 3.53 -5.98 9.62
CA ARG A 19 4.37 -6.20 10.81
C ARG A 19 4.19 -7.61 11.38
N ASP A 20 2.96 -8.13 11.39
CA ASP A 20 2.69 -9.48 11.87
C ASP A 20 3.37 -10.55 10.99
N ARG A 21 3.76 -10.20 9.79
CA ARG A 21 4.46 -11.07 8.84
C ARG A 21 5.94 -10.73 8.69
N ASN A 22 6.48 -10.06 9.69
CA ASN A 22 7.91 -9.73 9.80
C ASN A 22 8.39 -8.72 8.75
N TYR A 23 7.52 -7.86 8.25
CA TYR A 23 7.95 -6.71 7.48
C TYR A 23 8.35 -5.57 8.41
N GLU A 24 9.43 -4.88 8.06
CA GLU A 24 9.80 -3.62 8.69
C GLU A 24 9.14 -2.48 7.93
N ILE A 25 8.40 -1.62 8.61
CA ILE A 25 7.80 -0.45 7.99
C ILE A 25 8.84 0.65 7.89
N LEU A 26 9.21 1.02 6.66
CA LEU A 26 10.20 2.07 6.41
C LEU A 26 9.55 3.44 6.32
N GLY A 27 8.29 3.51 5.93
CA GLY A 27 7.57 4.76 5.83
C GLY A 27 6.08 4.57 5.60
N SER A 28 5.32 5.59 5.97
CA SER A 28 3.87 5.66 5.77
C SER A 28 3.53 7.01 5.16
N ASN A 29 2.66 7.00 4.16
CA ASN A 29 2.23 8.24 3.48
C ASN A 29 3.42 9.04 2.95
N TYR A 30 4.34 8.36 2.29
CA TYR A 30 5.47 9.02 1.66
C TYR A 30 4.98 9.89 0.52
N THR A 31 5.20 11.19 0.64
CA THR A 31 4.72 12.17 -0.33
C THR A 31 5.90 12.90 -0.97
N CYS A 32 5.89 13.02 -2.28
CA CYS A 32 6.85 13.79 -3.04
C CYS A 32 6.15 14.47 -4.22
N ARG A 33 6.90 15.21 -5.03
CA ARG A 33 6.31 15.92 -6.17
C ARG A 33 5.66 15.00 -7.21
N PHE A 34 6.03 13.72 -7.23
CA PHE A 34 5.50 12.76 -8.21
C PHE A 34 4.21 12.09 -7.74
N GLY A 35 3.97 12.04 -6.44
CA GLY A 35 2.80 11.38 -5.88
C GLY A 35 3.03 10.89 -4.46
N GLU A 36 2.15 9.99 -4.02
CA GLU A 36 2.14 9.46 -2.67
C GLU A 36 2.19 7.93 -2.70
N ILE A 37 2.91 7.35 -1.74
CA ILE A 37 2.95 5.90 -1.51
C ILE A 37 2.42 5.65 -0.10
N ASP A 38 1.41 4.79 0.02
CA ASP A 38 0.73 4.55 1.30
C ASP A 38 1.64 3.92 2.34
N ILE A 39 2.33 2.84 1.97
CA ILE A 39 3.26 2.15 2.87
C ILE A 39 4.50 1.71 2.08
N ILE A 40 5.66 1.87 2.71
CA ILE A 40 6.92 1.32 2.23
C ILE A 40 7.42 0.35 3.29
N ALA A 41 7.68 -0.89 2.92
CA ALA A 41 8.05 -1.95 3.85
C ALA A 41 9.22 -2.78 3.31
N ARG A 42 9.97 -3.40 4.20
CA ARG A 42 11.13 -4.22 3.85
C ARG A 42 11.03 -5.60 4.47
N LYS A 43 11.34 -6.63 3.69
CA LYS A 43 11.47 -7.99 4.17
C LYS A 43 12.44 -8.77 3.29
N LYS A 44 13.42 -9.43 3.91
CA LYS A 44 14.32 -10.40 3.24
C LYS A 44 14.89 -9.90 1.91
N GLY A 45 15.51 -8.74 1.92
CA GLY A 45 16.19 -8.20 0.74
C GLY A 45 15.27 -7.61 -0.32
N THR A 46 14.00 -7.37 0.01
CA THR A 46 13.03 -6.73 -0.88
C THR A 46 12.37 -5.56 -0.19
N VAL A 47 12.30 -4.43 -0.90
CA VAL A 47 11.54 -3.25 -0.47
C VAL A 47 10.26 -3.21 -1.28
N CYS A 48 9.13 -3.17 -0.58
CA CYS A 48 7.79 -3.23 -1.15
C CYS A 48 7.13 -1.86 -1.05
N PHE A 49 6.59 -1.39 -2.17
CA PHE A 49 5.79 -0.17 -2.24
C PHE A 49 4.33 -0.60 -2.32
N VAL A 50 3.58 -0.32 -1.27
CA VAL A 50 2.25 -0.89 -1.07
C VAL A 50 1.18 0.19 -1.22
N GLU A 51 0.25 -0.05 -2.13
CA GLU A 51 -0.97 0.74 -2.24
C GLU A 51 -2.05 0.06 -1.41
N VAL A 52 -2.68 0.83 -0.51
CA VAL A 52 -3.76 0.33 0.35
C VAL A 52 -5.09 0.75 -0.24
N LYS A 53 -5.96 -0.23 -0.49
CA LYS A 53 -7.34 0.00 -0.94
C LYS A 53 -8.29 -0.46 0.14
N THR A 54 -9.01 0.48 0.74
CA THR A 54 -10.00 0.17 1.78
C THR A 54 -11.37 0.09 1.16
N ARG A 55 -12.06 -1.03 1.43
CA ARG A 55 -13.38 -1.30 0.86
C ARG A 55 -14.34 -1.74 1.95
N ASN A 56 -15.64 -1.45 1.76
CA ASN A 56 -16.69 -1.99 2.64
C ASN A 56 -16.92 -3.46 2.30
N GLU A 57 -17.09 -4.31 3.32
CA GLU A 57 -17.29 -5.76 3.15
C GLU A 57 -18.52 -6.10 2.30
N LYS A 58 -19.51 -5.21 2.29
CA LYS A 58 -20.77 -5.39 1.53
C LYS A 58 -20.61 -5.06 0.05
N THR A 59 -19.48 -4.47 -0.33
CA THR A 59 -19.20 -4.21 -1.73
C THR A 59 -18.95 -5.54 -2.42
N GLU A 60 -19.64 -5.80 -3.53
CA GLU A 60 -19.40 -7.02 -4.31
C GLU A 60 -17.90 -7.16 -4.62
N ILE A 61 -17.40 -8.39 -4.50
CA ILE A 61 -16.03 -8.71 -4.90
C ILE A 61 -15.93 -8.46 -6.40
N ARG A 62 -15.42 -7.32 -6.78
CA ARG A 62 -15.16 -7.01 -8.18
C ARG A 62 -13.86 -7.67 -8.60
N PRO A 63 -13.76 -8.12 -9.86
CA PRO A 63 -12.45 -8.41 -10.43
C PRO A 63 -11.54 -7.22 -10.16
N MET A 64 -10.26 -7.49 -9.94
CA MET A 64 -9.29 -6.42 -9.73
C MET A 64 -9.49 -5.36 -10.82
N GLU A 65 -9.77 -4.14 -10.41
CA GLU A 65 -9.94 -3.04 -11.36
C GLU A 65 -8.68 -2.92 -12.20
N ALA A 66 -8.87 -2.64 -13.50
CA ALA A 66 -7.73 -2.39 -14.38
C ALA A 66 -6.82 -1.34 -13.72
N VAL A 67 -5.53 -1.64 -13.63
CA VAL A 67 -4.55 -0.74 -13.03
C VAL A 67 -4.53 0.55 -13.85
N ASP A 68 -4.76 1.69 -13.19
CA ASP A 68 -4.62 2.99 -13.82
C ASP A 68 -3.13 3.24 -14.12
N ILE A 69 -2.79 3.24 -15.40
CA ILE A 69 -1.40 3.41 -15.85
C ILE A 69 -0.80 4.71 -15.32
N ASN A 70 -1.55 5.80 -15.32
CA ASN A 70 -1.06 7.09 -14.83
C ASN A 70 -0.73 7.02 -13.34
N LYS A 71 -1.57 6.36 -12.56
CA LYS A 71 -1.33 6.18 -11.13
C LYS A 71 -0.13 5.29 -10.89
N THR A 72 0.00 4.22 -11.64
CA THR A 72 1.15 3.29 -11.57
C THR A 72 2.44 4.03 -11.88
N GLU A 73 2.48 4.84 -12.93
CA GLU A 73 3.67 5.62 -13.27
C GLU A 73 4.06 6.59 -12.17
N ARG A 74 3.08 7.26 -11.54
CA ARG A 74 3.35 8.17 -10.42
C ARG A 74 3.94 7.44 -9.21
N ILE A 75 3.40 6.26 -8.90
CA ILE A 75 3.92 5.44 -7.81
C ILE A 75 5.35 5.00 -8.11
N GLU A 76 5.63 4.56 -9.35
CA GLU A 76 6.98 4.17 -9.76
C GLU A 76 7.96 5.33 -9.66
N MET A 77 7.57 6.53 -10.06
CA MET A 77 8.41 7.72 -9.95
C MET A 77 8.64 8.11 -8.49
N ALA A 78 7.60 8.04 -7.66
CA ALA A 78 7.73 8.28 -6.22
C ALA A 78 8.63 7.24 -5.57
N ALA A 79 8.55 5.98 -6.00
CA ALA A 79 9.42 4.91 -5.51
C ALA A 79 10.88 5.17 -5.89
N LYS A 80 11.16 5.59 -7.11
CA LYS A 80 12.52 5.97 -7.54
C LYS A 80 13.07 7.11 -6.69
N ASN A 81 12.22 8.08 -6.38
CA ASN A 81 12.58 9.19 -5.51
C ASN A 81 12.99 8.69 -4.12
N PHE A 82 12.19 7.80 -3.53
CA PHE A 82 12.49 7.21 -2.23
C PHE A 82 13.78 6.38 -2.27
N VAL A 83 13.95 5.55 -3.29
CA VAL A 83 15.13 4.70 -3.47
C VAL A 83 16.41 5.55 -3.51
N SER A 84 16.37 6.65 -4.23
CA SER A 84 17.51 7.57 -4.30
C SER A 84 17.78 8.24 -2.95
N PHE A 85 16.74 8.74 -2.31
CA PHE A 85 16.83 9.43 -1.02
C PHE A 85 17.35 8.50 0.08
N ALA A 86 16.78 7.33 0.21
CA ALA A 86 17.10 6.36 1.26
C ALA A 86 18.26 5.44 0.89
N LYS A 87 18.81 5.56 -0.31
CA LYS A 87 19.93 4.74 -0.82
C LYS A 87 19.61 3.24 -0.76
N ILE A 88 18.41 2.88 -1.19
CA ILE A 88 17.94 1.50 -1.21
C ILE A 88 18.69 0.72 -2.30
N LYS A 89 19.19 -0.47 -1.95
CA LYS A 89 19.90 -1.36 -2.88
C LYS A 89 19.21 -2.72 -3.04
N GLU A 90 18.17 -2.98 -2.26
CA GLU A 90 17.41 -4.21 -2.31
C GLU A 90 16.55 -4.28 -3.58
N ASN A 91 16.00 -5.46 -3.86
CA ASN A 91 15.02 -5.64 -4.91
C ASN A 91 13.75 -4.83 -4.57
N LEU A 92 13.06 -4.38 -5.60
CA LEU A 92 11.82 -3.61 -5.44
C LEU A 92 10.62 -4.45 -5.85
N ARG A 93 9.52 -4.27 -5.14
CA ARG A 93 8.25 -4.93 -5.45
C ARG A 93 7.10 -3.96 -5.23
N PHE A 94 6.10 -4.00 -6.10
CA PHE A 94 4.93 -3.14 -6.03
C PHE A 94 3.70 -3.97 -5.70
N ASP A 95 3.12 -3.74 -4.55
CA ASP A 95 2.04 -4.56 -3.99
C ASP A 95 0.77 -3.75 -3.78
N VAL A 96 -0.36 -4.43 -3.74
CA VAL A 96 -1.65 -3.86 -3.36
C VAL A 96 -2.17 -4.60 -2.14
N CYS A 97 -2.61 -3.86 -1.13
CA CYS A 97 -3.25 -4.41 0.05
C CYS A 97 -4.72 -3.96 0.07
N GLU A 98 -5.63 -4.89 -0.22
CA GLU A 98 -7.06 -4.64 -0.13
C GLU A 98 -7.52 -4.94 1.28
N VAL A 99 -8.07 -3.93 1.96
CA VAL A 99 -8.56 -4.04 3.34
C VAL A 99 -10.07 -3.90 3.32
N TYR A 100 -10.76 -4.95 3.77
CA TYR A 100 -12.23 -4.97 3.86
C TYR A 100 -12.66 -4.70 5.29
N VAL A 101 -13.50 -3.70 5.47
CA VAL A 101 -14.02 -3.29 6.77
C VAL A 101 -15.55 -3.29 6.77
N ASP A 102 -16.15 -3.32 7.96
CA ASP A 102 -17.60 -3.15 8.10
C ASP A 102 -17.98 -1.68 8.28
N ASP A 103 -19.26 -1.40 8.48
CA ASP A 103 -19.76 -0.03 8.62
C ASP A 103 -19.21 0.69 9.86
N SER A 104 -18.63 -0.05 10.80
CA SER A 104 -17.98 0.47 12.01
C SER A 104 -16.47 0.52 11.88
N ASP A 105 -15.94 0.40 10.67
CA ASP A 105 -14.51 0.37 10.38
C ASP A 105 -13.76 -0.79 11.05
N LYS A 106 -14.46 -1.88 11.39
CA LYS A 106 -13.82 -3.09 11.90
C LYS A 106 -13.30 -3.94 10.74
N LEU A 107 -12.09 -4.48 10.92
CA LEU A 107 -11.47 -5.35 9.93
C LEU A 107 -12.27 -6.64 9.73
N LYS A 108 -12.57 -6.96 8.49
CA LYS A 108 -13.25 -8.19 8.08
C LYS A 108 -12.36 -9.11 7.27
N ASN A 109 -11.54 -8.56 6.39
CA ASN A 109 -10.65 -9.37 5.55
C ASN A 109 -9.54 -8.51 4.98
N ILE A 110 -8.42 -9.14 4.68
CA ILE A 110 -7.32 -8.52 3.93
C ILE A 110 -6.98 -9.44 2.76
N ASN A 111 -6.87 -8.87 1.57
CA ASN A 111 -6.35 -9.55 0.40
C ASN A 111 -5.06 -8.83 -0.03
N TYR A 112 -3.92 -9.47 0.23
CA TYR A 112 -2.61 -8.89 -0.09
C TYR A 112 -2.11 -9.47 -1.42
N ILE A 113 -1.82 -8.59 -2.37
CA ILE A 113 -1.42 -8.96 -3.73
C ILE A 113 0.01 -8.52 -3.98
N GLU A 114 0.93 -9.48 -4.04
CA GLU A 114 2.32 -9.21 -4.38
C GLU A 114 2.47 -9.00 -5.89
N ASN A 115 3.41 -8.14 -6.28
CA ASN A 115 3.68 -7.84 -7.69
C ASN A 115 2.40 -7.46 -8.45
N ALA A 116 1.60 -6.57 -7.86
CA ALA A 116 0.30 -6.20 -8.44
C ALA A 116 0.44 -5.30 -9.68
N PHE A 117 1.60 -4.66 -9.84
CA PHE A 117 1.86 -3.80 -11.00
C PHE A 117 3.35 -3.56 -11.21
#